data_1aab9486d39fe09412d75c194f52f403
#
_entry.id   1aab9486d39fe09412d75c194f52f403
#
_cell.length_a   1.000
_cell.length_b   1.000
_cell.length_c   1.000
_cell.angle_alpha   90.00
_cell.angle_beta   90.00
_cell.angle_gamma   90.00
#
_symmetry.space_group_name_H-M   'P 1'
#
loop_
_entity.id
_entity.type
_entity.pdbx_description
1 polymer ?
#
loop_
_entity_poly.entity_id
_entity_poly.type
_entity_poly.pdbx_seq_one_letter_code
_entity_poly.pdbx_strand_id
1 'polypeptide(L)'
;MSHENSIKEGAAQKKLEELHAAAKGDRWRFIGMAPRLLLGFVQGKPFMEMISSDVMSECFIPISPDQGEFLYVTTRALGARNIVEFGTSFGISTIYLAAALKDNGGGRVISTELEPNKCSKAQENLEEAGVAEFAEIREGDAMETLNGLADTVDLVLLDGWKDLYLPVLEMVKPNLHPGSIVLADNIFTFRKALRPYVEYMQSGENGFSSTTLDIGEGFEYSVYLG
;
A
#
# COMPACT_ATOMS: atom_id res chain seq x y z
N MET A 1 14.20 21.71 -3.03
CA MET A 1 13.32 20.71 -3.68
C MET A 1 13.55 20.79 -5.16
N SER A 2 13.81 19.67 -5.84
CA SER A 2 13.93 19.63 -7.30
C SER A 2 12.57 19.93 -7.93
N HIS A 3 12.57 20.52 -9.13
CA HIS A 3 11.35 20.69 -9.93
C HIS A 3 10.98 19.40 -10.68
N GLU A 4 11.71 18.32 -10.46
CA GLU A 4 11.47 17.01 -11.08
C GLU A 4 10.17 16.40 -10.57
N ASN A 5 9.46 15.76 -11.50
CA ASN A 5 8.24 15.01 -11.24
C ASN A 5 8.33 13.64 -11.92
N SER A 6 9.00 12.71 -11.25
CA SER A 6 9.34 11.39 -11.81
C SER A 6 8.12 10.56 -12.21
N ILE A 7 6.93 10.84 -11.68
CA ILE A 7 5.69 10.15 -12.09
C ILE A 7 5.00 10.75 -13.31
N LYS A 8 5.45 11.92 -13.78
CA LYS A 8 4.91 12.59 -14.98
C LYS A 8 5.88 12.56 -16.15
N GLU A 9 7.12 12.13 -15.91
CA GLU A 9 8.17 12.03 -16.93
C GLU A 9 9.17 10.92 -16.61
N GLY A 10 9.80 10.36 -17.65
CA GLY A 10 10.86 9.38 -17.51
C GLY A 10 10.40 7.92 -17.33
N ALA A 11 11.26 7.12 -16.71
CA ALA A 11 11.10 5.67 -16.61
C ALA A 11 9.93 5.28 -15.69
N ALA A 12 9.78 5.97 -14.55
CA ALA A 12 8.73 5.68 -13.60
C ALA A 12 7.33 5.93 -14.18
N GLN A 13 7.11 7.07 -14.88
CA GLN A 13 5.86 7.33 -15.59
C GLN A 13 5.53 6.18 -16.54
N LYS A 14 6.48 5.85 -17.43
CA LYS A 14 6.28 4.81 -18.44
C LYS A 14 5.92 3.47 -17.83
N LYS A 15 6.62 3.07 -16.76
CA LYS A 15 6.36 1.82 -16.06
C LYS A 15 5.00 1.82 -15.37
N LEU A 16 4.59 2.92 -14.74
CA LEU A 16 3.28 3.06 -14.12
C LEU A 16 2.14 2.96 -15.15
N GLU A 17 2.29 3.61 -16.32
CA GLU A 17 1.31 3.51 -17.40
C GLU A 17 1.16 2.06 -17.90
N GLU A 18 2.27 1.34 -18.08
CA GLU A 18 2.29 -0.08 -18.46
C GLU A 18 1.58 -0.94 -17.42
N LEU A 19 1.92 -0.80 -16.13
CA LEU A 19 1.36 -1.59 -15.05
C LEU A 19 -0.14 -1.32 -14.86
N HIS A 20 -0.57 -0.06 -14.91
CA HIS A 20 -1.99 0.27 -14.87
C HIS A 20 -2.78 -0.24 -16.08
N ALA A 21 -2.15 -0.29 -17.27
CA ALA A 21 -2.77 -0.86 -18.46
C ALA A 21 -2.92 -2.39 -18.32
N ALA A 22 -1.90 -3.09 -17.81
CA ALA A 22 -1.94 -4.52 -17.55
C ALA A 22 -3.03 -4.88 -16.53
N ALA A 23 -3.13 -4.12 -15.45
CA ALA A 23 -4.14 -4.32 -14.41
C ALA A 23 -5.59 -4.21 -14.91
N LYS A 24 -5.86 -3.33 -15.88
CA LYS A 24 -7.18 -3.23 -16.52
C LYS A 24 -7.57 -4.53 -17.23
N GLY A 25 -6.60 -5.24 -17.79
CA GLY A 25 -6.81 -6.56 -18.43
C GLY A 25 -7.20 -7.65 -17.43
N ASP A 26 -6.59 -7.66 -16.25
CA ASP A 26 -6.85 -8.68 -15.21
C ASP A 26 -8.18 -8.49 -14.48
N ARG A 27 -8.74 -7.30 -14.50
CA ARG A 27 -10.07 -7.00 -13.91
C ARG A 27 -11.18 -7.87 -14.49
N TRP A 28 -11.08 -8.28 -15.76
CA TRP A 28 -12.01 -9.21 -16.41
C TRP A 28 -11.89 -10.64 -15.88
N ARG A 29 -10.71 -11.07 -15.41
CA ARG A 29 -10.51 -12.38 -14.78
C ARG A 29 -11.27 -12.47 -13.46
N PHE A 30 -11.31 -11.39 -12.65
CA PHE A 30 -12.13 -11.31 -11.43
C PHE A 30 -13.63 -11.46 -11.69
N ILE A 31 -14.14 -10.86 -12.75
CA ILE A 31 -15.55 -10.99 -13.14
C ILE A 31 -15.90 -12.44 -13.45
N GLY A 32 -14.98 -13.20 -14.05
CA GLY A 32 -15.14 -14.66 -14.28
C GLY A 32 -15.21 -15.48 -13.00
N MET A 33 -14.69 -14.99 -11.89
CA MET A 33 -14.71 -15.67 -10.58
C MET A 33 -15.93 -15.32 -9.72
N ALA A 34 -16.68 -14.28 -10.08
CA ALA A 34 -17.86 -13.82 -9.33
C ALA A 34 -18.85 -14.95 -8.95
N PRO A 35 -19.15 -15.96 -9.79
CA PRO A 35 -20.03 -17.06 -9.41
C PRO A 35 -19.46 -17.94 -8.27
N ARG A 36 -18.15 -18.17 -8.24
CA ARG A 36 -17.47 -18.93 -7.17
C ARG A 36 -17.46 -18.19 -5.85
N LEU A 37 -17.18 -16.90 -5.90
CA LEU A 37 -17.20 -16.03 -4.72
C LEU A 37 -18.61 -15.92 -4.14
N LEU A 38 -19.63 -15.78 -5.00
CA LEU A 38 -21.03 -15.74 -4.59
C LEU A 38 -21.46 -17.03 -3.89
N LEU A 39 -21.06 -18.18 -4.42
CA LEU A 39 -21.37 -19.48 -3.84
C LEU A 39 -20.71 -19.67 -2.46
N GLY A 40 -19.47 -19.22 -2.30
CA GLY A 40 -18.75 -19.24 -1.02
C GLY A 40 -19.40 -18.32 0.02
N PHE A 41 -19.86 -17.14 -0.40
CA PHE A 41 -20.61 -16.20 0.45
C PHE A 41 -21.91 -16.82 0.97
N VAL A 42 -22.66 -17.50 0.10
CA VAL A 42 -23.91 -18.21 0.48
C VAL A 42 -23.61 -19.36 1.45
N GLN A 43 -22.44 -19.98 1.39
CA GLN A 43 -21.99 -21.05 2.28
C GLN A 43 -21.40 -20.54 3.60
N GLY A 44 -21.33 -19.21 3.80
CA GLY A 44 -20.77 -18.60 5.02
C GLY A 44 -19.28 -18.81 5.21
N LYS A 45 -18.55 -19.14 4.14
CA LYS A 45 -17.09 -19.32 4.21
C LYS A 45 -16.39 -17.98 4.37
N PRO A 46 -15.31 -17.88 5.17
CA PRO A 46 -14.45 -16.70 5.20
C PRO A 46 -13.94 -16.39 3.80
N PHE A 47 -13.84 -15.10 3.46
CA PHE A 47 -13.37 -14.65 2.15
C PHE A 47 -12.03 -15.30 1.75
N MET A 48 -11.15 -15.48 2.73
CA MET A 48 -9.83 -16.11 2.59
C MET A 48 -9.89 -17.60 2.19
N GLU A 49 -10.92 -18.34 2.61
CA GLU A 49 -11.10 -19.74 2.20
C GLU A 49 -11.73 -19.89 0.82
N MET A 50 -12.30 -18.80 0.28
CA MET A 50 -12.97 -18.81 -1.03
C MET A 50 -12.00 -18.55 -2.18
N ILE A 51 -10.86 -17.91 -1.88
CA ILE A 51 -9.83 -17.58 -2.87
C ILE A 51 -8.64 -18.52 -2.59
N SER A 52 -8.33 -19.40 -3.54
CA SER A 52 -7.12 -20.23 -3.40
C SER A 52 -5.86 -19.35 -3.46
N SER A 53 -4.81 -19.76 -2.75
CA SER A 53 -3.51 -19.07 -2.75
C SER A 53 -2.99 -18.83 -4.19
N ASP A 54 -3.21 -19.78 -5.09
CA ASP A 54 -2.82 -19.70 -6.50
C ASP A 54 -3.49 -18.52 -7.23
N VAL A 55 -4.76 -18.23 -6.90
CA VAL A 55 -5.50 -17.11 -7.50
C VAL A 55 -5.03 -15.78 -6.92
N MET A 56 -4.74 -15.74 -5.62
CA MET A 56 -4.25 -14.52 -4.96
C MET A 56 -2.83 -14.16 -5.38
N SER A 57 -1.97 -15.16 -5.64
CA SER A 57 -0.62 -14.93 -6.14
C SER A 57 -0.59 -14.31 -7.55
N GLU A 58 -1.63 -14.57 -8.36
CA GLU A 58 -1.78 -14.04 -9.72
C GLU A 58 -2.66 -12.78 -9.77
N CYS A 59 -3.39 -12.45 -8.70
CA CYS A 59 -4.34 -11.34 -8.73
C CYS A 59 -3.65 -9.99 -8.62
N PHE A 60 -3.86 -9.17 -9.63
CA PHE A 60 -3.41 -7.80 -9.73
C PHE A 60 -4.55 -6.87 -9.28
N ILE A 61 -4.51 -6.43 -8.02
CA ILE A 61 -5.43 -5.40 -7.49
C ILE A 61 -4.58 -4.18 -7.17
N PRO A 62 -4.32 -3.32 -8.14
CA PRO A 62 -3.52 -2.13 -7.90
C PRO A 62 -4.37 -1.02 -7.32
N ILE A 63 -3.71 -0.11 -6.61
CA ILE A 63 -4.25 1.23 -6.37
C ILE A 63 -4.60 1.91 -7.69
N SER A 64 -5.58 2.80 -7.69
CA SER A 64 -5.91 3.60 -8.87
C SER A 64 -4.80 4.64 -9.17
N PRO A 65 -4.71 5.16 -10.40
CA PRO A 65 -3.78 6.26 -10.71
C PRO A 65 -3.95 7.47 -9.79
N ASP A 66 -5.20 7.85 -9.46
CA ASP A 66 -5.49 8.98 -8.57
C ASP A 66 -4.98 8.73 -7.15
N GLN A 67 -5.11 7.49 -6.64
CA GLN A 67 -4.54 7.09 -5.36
C GLN A 67 -3.01 7.14 -5.40
N GLY A 68 -2.39 6.66 -6.47
CA GLY A 68 -0.94 6.71 -6.64
C GLY A 68 -0.41 8.15 -6.70
N GLU A 69 -1.08 9.03 -7.45
CA GLU A 69 -0.73 10.45 -7.48
C GLU A 69 -0.90 11.10 -6.10
N PHE A 70 -1.94 10.74 -5.36
CA PHE A 70 -2.15 11.22 -4.00
C PHE A 70 -1.03 10.76 -3.05
N LEU A 71 -0.59 9.50 -3.13
CA LEU A 71 0.56 8.99 -2.37
C LEU A 71 1.83 9.78 -2.68
N TYR A 72 2.11 9.99 -3.97
CA TYR A 72 3.27 10.77 -4.41
C TYR A 72 3.23 12.19 -3.85
N VAL A 73 2.13 12.91 -4.05
CA VAL A 73 1.99 14.32 -3.60
C VAL A 73 2.08 14.41 -2.07
N THR A 74 1.45 13.49 -1.34
CA THR A 74 1.53 13.44 0.14
C THR A 74 2.97 13.23 0.60
N THR A 75 3.67 12.25 0.01
CA THR A 75 5.09 11.97 0.30
C THR A 75 5.99 13.18 0.03
N ARG A 76 5.73 13.90 -1.09
CA ARG A 76 6.45 15.14 -1.44
C ARG A 76 6.17 16.27 -0.46
N ALA A 77 4.89 16.49 -0.13
CA ALA A 77 4.47 17.56 0.79
C ALA A 77 5.03 17.36 2.20
N LEU A 78 5.08 16.11 2.65
CA LEU A 78 5.66 15.74 3.94
C LEU A 78 7.19 15.86 3.97
N GLY A 79 7.84 15.85 2.81
CA GLY A 79 9.30 15.73 2.73
C GLY A 79 9.80 14.39 3.30
N ALA A 80 8.98 13.35 3.23
CA ALA A 80 9.24 12.05 3.82
C ALA A 80 10.58 11.45 3.36
N ARG A 81 11.21 10.70 4.27
CA ARG A 81 12.47 9.98 4.07
C ARG A 81 12.35 8.50 4.37
N ASN A 82 11.54 8.14 5.36
CA ASN A 82 11.37 6.76 5.80
C ASN A 82 9.90 6.37 5.70
N ILE A 83 9.60 5.42 4.82
CA ILE A 83 8.25 4.97 4.54
C ILE A 83 8.15 3.48 4.82
N VAL A 84 7.05 3.06 5.43
CA VAL A 84 6.69 1.65 5.59
C VAL A 84 5.46 1.37 4.74
N GLU A 85 5.51 0.31 3.96
CA GLU A 85 4.39 -0.17 3.16
C GLU A 85 4.08 -1.62 3.53
N PHE A 86 2.84 -1.88 3.88
CA PHE A 86 2.31 -3.21 4.09
C PHE A 86 1.48 -3.64 2.89
N GLY A 87 2.03 -4.53 2.06
CA GLY A 87 1.42 -5.03 0.83
C GLY A 87 2.04 -4.44 -0.43
N THR A 88 3.19 -5.00 -0.86
CA THR A 88 3.92 -4.57 -2.07
C THR A 88 3.17 -4.95 -3.36
N SER A 89 2.58 -6.16 -3.39
CA SER A 89 2.03 -6.76 -4.61
C SER A 89 3.04 -6.68 -5.77
N PHE A 90 2.68 -6.07 -6.89
CA PHE A 90 3.57 -5.87 -8.06
C PHE A 90 4.34 -4.54 -8.02
N GLY A 91 4.29 -3.80 -6.90
CA GLY A 91 5.10 -2.62 -6.64
C GLY A 91 4.57 -1.30 -7.20
N ILE A 92 3.28 -1.19 -7.59
CA ILE A 92 2.74 0.07 -8.15
C ILE A 92 2.80 1.18 -7.11
N SER A 93 2.23 0.99 -5.93
CA SER A 93 2.27 1.94 -4.82
C SER A 93 3.71 2.24 -4.41
N THR A 94 4.54 1.20 -4.34
CA THR A 94 5.97 1.31 -4.04
C THR A 94 6.69 2.21 -5.04
N ILE A 95 6.39 2.12 -6.36
CA ILE A 95 6.97 3.00 -7.39
C ILE A 95 6.59 4.46 -7.15
N TYR A 96 5.32 4.78 -6.82
CA TYR A 96 4.89 6.15 -6.51
C TYR A 96 5.63 6.70 -5.29
N LEU A 97 5.73 5.91 -4.22
CA LEU A 97 6.43 6.30 -2.99
C LEU A 97 7.92 6.47 -3.23
N ALA A 98 8.58 5.53 -3.91
CA ALA A 98 10.01 5.57 -4.22
C ALA A 98 10.35 6.73 -5.18
N ALA A 99 9.50 7.01 -6.18
CA ALA A 99 9.66 8.18 -7.05
C ALA A 99 9.59 9.50 -6.26
N ALA A 100 8.66 9.60 -5.30
CA ALA A 100 8.57 10.76 -4.44
C ALA A 100 9.82 10.93 -3.54
N LEU A 101 10.36 9.84 -3.00
CA LEU A 101 11.61 9.86 -2.24
C LEU A 101 12.80 10.29 -3.09
N LYS A 102 12.92 9.78 -4.32
CA LYS A 102 13.93 10.22 -5.29
C LYS A 102 13.86 11.73 -5.49
N ASP A 103 12.66 12.25 -5.76
CA ASP A 103 12.44 13.68 -6.00
C ASP A 103 12.58 14.52 -4.72
N ASN A 104 12.46 13.93 -3.53
CA ASN A 104 12.81 14.54 -2.24
C ASN A 104 14.34 14.57 -1.99
N GLY A 105 15.14 13.93 -2.83
CA GLY A 105 16.59 13.84 -2.71
C GLY A 105 17.08 12.71 -1.81
N GLY A 106 16.31 11.62 -1.69
CA GLY A 106 16.67 10.38 -1.01
C GLY A 106 15.67 9.95 0.04
N GLY A 107 15.94 8.79 0.63
CA GLY A 107 15.09 8.11 1.60
C GLY A 107 14.88 6.64 1.21
N ARG A 108 14.01 5.94 1.93
CA ARG A 108 13.74 4.52 1.69
C ARG A 108 12.27 4.18 1.95
N VAL A 109 11.68 3.39 1.07
CA VAL A 109 10.45 2.62 1.33
C VAL A 109 10.87 1.23 1.78
N ILE A 110 10.41 0.78 2.96
CA ILE A 110 10.45 -0.61 3.38
C ILE A 110 9.06 -1.18 3.11
N SER A 111 8.97 -2.08 2.13
CA SER A 111 7.72 -2.71 1.71
C SER A 111 7.74 -4.21 1.98
N THR A 112 6.60 -4.80 2.35
CA THR A 112 6.52 -6.23 2.66
C THR A 112 5.58 -6.96 1.73
N GLU A 113 5.97 -8.18 1.34
CA GLU A 113 5.14 -9.06 0.50
C GLU A 113 5.35 -10.52 0.91
N LEU A 114 4.25 -11.25 1.04
CA LEU A 114 4.27 -12.65 1.44
C LEU A 114 4.64 -13.59 0.28
N GLU A 115 4.25 -13.22 -0.95
CA GLU A 115 4.36 -14.07 -2.13
C GLU A 115 5.70 -13.86 -2.86
N PRO A 116 6.61 -14.85 -2.91
CA PRO A 116 7.93 -14.69 -3.53
C PRO A 116 7.89 -14.24 -5.00
N ASN A 117 6.91 -14.74 -5.75
CA ASN A 117 6.74 -14.36 -7.17
C ASN A 117 6.39 -12.88 -7.33
N LYS A 118 5.60 -12.33 -6.40
CA LYS A 118 5.27 -10.89 -6.39
C LYS A 118 6.48 -10.07 -5.99
N CYS A 119 7.25 -10.51 -4.97
CA CYS A 119 8.50 -9.85 -4.58
C CYS A 119 9.45 -9.71 -5.76
N SER A 120 9.72 -10.82 -6.47
CA SER A 120 10.59 -10.82 -7.65
C SER A 120 10.08 -9.89 -8.73
N LYS A 121 8.77 -9.92 -9.01
CA LYS A 121 8.19 -9.07 -10.06
C LYS A 121 8.14 -7.59 -9.67
N ALA A 122 7.88 -7.28 -8.41
CA ALA A 122 7.96 -5.92 -7.90
C ALA A 122 9.38 -5.35 -7.98
N GLN A 123 10.39 -6.16 -7.66
CA GLN A 123 11.79 -5.78 -7.80
C GLN A 123 12.15 -5.43 -9.25
N GLU A 124 11.77 -6.28 -10.22
CA GLU A 124 11.94 -5.99 -11.66
C GLU A 124 11.26 -4.67 -12.06
N ASN A 125 10.02 -4.45 -11.61
CA ASN A 125 9.26 -3.25 -11.93
C ASN A 125 9.91 -1.98 -11.34
N LEU A 126 10.46 -2.05 -10.13
CA LEU A 126 11.19 -0.95 -9.49
C LEU A 126 12.50 -0.62 -10.24
N GLU A 127 13.22 -1.64 -10.72
CA GLU A 127 14.42 -1.48 -11.54
C GLU A 127 14.10 -0.81 -12.87
N GLU A 128 13.08 -1.29 -13.58
CA GLU A 128 12.61 -0.71 -14.85
C GLU A 128 12.07 0.73 -14.68
N ALA A 129 11.47 1.03 -13.52
CA ALA A 129 11.04 2.39 -13.18
C ALA A 129 12.21 3.31 -12.77
N GLY A 130 13.41 2.79 -12.54
CA GLY A 130 14.59 3.55 -12.13
C GLY A 130 14.48 4.15 -10.72
N VAL A 131 13.83 3.40 -9.81
CA VAL A 131 13.60 3.80 -8.41
C VAL A 131 13.96 2.71 -7.39
N ALA A 132 14.55 1.59 -7.84
CA ALA A 132 14.87 0.44 -6.97
C ALA A 132 15.80 0.81 -5.81
N GLU A 133 16.70 1.77 -5.98
CA GLU A 133 17.62 2.23 -4.92
C GLU A 133 16.91 2.89 -3.73
N PHE A 134 15.63 3.32 -3.91
CA PHE A 134 14.80 3.95 -2.88
C PHE A 134 13.80 2.99 -2.23
N ALA A 135 13.83 1.70 -2.57
CA ALA A 135 12.91 0.71 -2.04
C ALA A 135 13.66 -0.55 -1.56
N GLU A 136 13.15 -1.14 -0.49
CA GLU A 136 13.58 -2.43 0.04
C GLU A 136 12.34 -3.30 0.17
N ILE A 137 12.25 -4.38 -0.63
CA ILE A 137 11.17 -5.36 -0.52
C ILE A 137 11.61 -6.45 0.46
N ARG A 138 10.84 -6.66 1.51
CA ARG A 138 11.02 -7.73 2.49
C ARG A 138 10.03 -8.84 2.21
N GLU A 139 10.54 -9.99 1.76
CA GLU A 139 9.75 -11.19 1.55
C GLU A 139 9.42 -11.84 2.89
N GLY A 140 8.15 -12.16 3.14
CA GLY A 140 7.69 -12.88 4.31
C GLY A 140 6.51 -12.22 5.03
N ASP A 141 6.18 -12.78 6.21
CA ASP A 141 5.13 -12.24 7.08
C ASP A 141 5.49 -10.84 7.57
N ALA A 142 4.59 -9.89 7.36
CA ALA A 142 4.77 -8.50 7.80
C ALA A 142 5.01 -8.38 9.31
N MET A 143 4.40 -9.25 10.11
CA MET A 143 4.60 -9.26 11.58
C MET A 143 6.03 -9.66 11.99
N GLU A 144 6.76 -10.33 11.09
CA GLU A 144 8.18 -10.66 11.29
C GLU A 144 9.07 -9.64 10.60
N THR A 145 8.80 -9.33 9.34
CA THR A 145 9.66 -8.51 8.48
C THR A 145 9.67 -7.03 8.83
N LEU A 146 8.60 -6.50 9.45
CA LEU A 146 8.53 -5.13 9.95
C LEU A 146 8.88 -5.01 11.44
N ASN A 147 9.17 -6.12 12.11
CA ASN A 147 9.59 -6.07 13.51
C ASN A 147 10.98 -5.45 13.64
N GLY A 148 11.16 -4.58 14.64
CA GLY A 148 12.46 -4.00 14.96
C GLY A 148 12.96 -2.96 13.95
N LEU A 149 12.06 -2.16 13.37
CA LEU A 149 12.45 -0.99 12.58
C LEU A 149 13.35 -0.08 13.42
N ALA A 150 14.48 0.33 12.85
CA ALA A 150 15.47 1.13 13.57
C ALA A 150 15.20 2.65 13.46
N ASP A 151 14.59 3.08 12.36
CA ASP A 151 14.40 4.49 12.02
C ASP A 151 12.99 4.99 12.40
N THR A 152 12.86 6.29 12.57
CA THR A 152 11.55 6.94 12.64
C THR A 152 10.86 6.86 11.28
N VAL A 153 9.54 6.71 11.28
CA VAL A 153 8.71 6.52 10.08
C VAL A 153 7.88 7.77 9.84
N ASP A 154 8.01 8.34 8.64
CA ASP A 154 7.29 9.55 8.24
C ASP A 154 5.90 9.21 7.65
N LEU A 155 5.80 8.09 6.92
CA LEU A 155 4.57 7.66 6.28
C LEU A 155 4.43 6.14 6.36
N VAL A 156 3.22 5.68 6.65
CA VAL A 156 2.82 4.27 6.59
C VAL A 156 1.70 4.11 5.57
N LEU A 157 1.84 3.15 4.65
CA LEU A 157 0.76 2.69 3.77
C LEU A 157 0.33 1.29 4.18
N LEU A 158 -0.94 1.12 4.48
CA LEU A 158 -1.57 -0.17 4.77
C LEU A 158 -2.45 -0.58 3.59
N ASP A 159 -1.99 -1.53 2.79
CA ASP A 159 -2.69 -2.08 1.62
C ASP A 159 -2.55 -3.61 1.50
N GLY A 160 -2.23 -4.28 2.59
CA GLY A 160 -2.14 -5.74 2.69
C GLY A 160 -3.46 -6.39 3.12
N TRP A 161 -3.35 -7.47 3.93
CA TRP A 161 -4.48 -8.20 4.50
C TRP A 161 -5.22 -7.35 5.53
N LYS A 162 -6.54 -7.23 5.38
CA LYS A 162 -7.37 -6.24 6.07
C LYS A 162 -7.47 -6.48 7.60
N ASP A 163 -7.38 -7.71 8.03
CA ASP A 163 -7.34 -8.11 9.45
C ASP A 163 -6.00 -7.80 10.14
N LEU A 164 -4.95 -7.54 9.36
CA LEU A 164 -3.62 -7.17 9.88
C LEU A 164 -3.39 -5.65 9.96
N TYR A 165 -4.32 -4.79 9.53
CA TYR A 165 -4.11 -3.33 9.56
C TYR A 165 -3.82 -2.80 10.96
N LEU A 166 -4.63 -3.17 11.96
CA LEU A 166 -4.38 -2.79 13.35
C LEU A 166 -3.11 -3.44 13.93
N PRO A 167 -2.89 -4.76 13.81
CA PRO A 167 -1.66 -5.39 14.27
C PRO A 167 -0.39 -4.76 13.70
N VAL A 168 -0.34 -4.51 12.39
CA VAL A 168 0.80 -3.87 11.73
C VAL A 168 0.97 -2.42 12.21
N LEU A 169 -0.13 -1.66 12.30
CA LEU A 169 -0.08 -0.29 12.82
C LEU A 169 0.49 -0.24 14.24
N GLU A 170 -0.01 -1.08 15.15
CA GLU A 170 0.45 -1.11 16.55
C GLU A 170 1.94 -1.49 16.64
N MET A 171 2.41 -2.37 15.77
CA MET A 171 3.83 -2.75 15.70
C MET A 171 4.71 -1.60 15.21
N VAL A 172 4.25 -0.83 14.22
CA VAL A 172 5.01 0.30 13.62
C VAL A 172 4.84 1.59 14.44
N LYS A 173 3.76 1.73 15.21
CA LYS A 173 3.41 2.94 15.98
C LYS A 173 4.55 3.48 16.87
N PRO A 174 5.37 2.66 17.56
CA PRO A 174 6.52 3.16 18.32
C PRO A 174 7.56 3.91 17.51
N ASN A 175 7.59 3.71 16.19
CA ASN A 175 8.50 4.39 15.26
C ASN A 175 7.90 5.68 14.67
N LEU A 176 6.61 5.96 14.92
CA LEU A 176 5.97 7.20 14.45
C LEU A 176 6.42 8.39 15.30
N HIS A 177 6.44 9.56 14.68
CA HIS A 177 6.64 10.85 15.33
C HIS A 177 5.43 11.77 15.10
N PRO A 178 5.19 12.79 15.92
CA PRO A 178 4.14 13.76 15.65
C PRO A 178 4.27 14.35 14.24
N GLY A 179 3.20 14.24 13.44
CA GLY A 179 3.17 14.60 12.03
C GLY A 179 3.36 13.45 11.06
N SER A 180 3.71 12.22 11.52
CA SER A 180 3.70 11.03 10.66
C SER A 180 2.30 10.80 10.09
N ILE A 181 2.25 10.39 8.83
CA ILE A 181 1.00 10.08 8.12
C ILE A 181 0.80 8.57 8.05
N VAL A 182 -0.42 8.12 8.32
CA VAL A 182 -0.87 6.75 8.07
C VAL A 182 -2.00 6.77 7.06
N LEU A 183 -1.82 6.03 5.97
CA LEU A 183 -2.81 5.83 4.91
C LEU A 183 -3.23 4.37 4.89
N ALA A 184 -4.54 4.10 4.87
CA ALA A 184 -5.06 2.75 4.73
C ALA A 184 -6.04 2.69 3.56
N ASP A 185 -5.78 1.78 2.62
CA ASP A 185 -6.60 1.63 1.40
C ASP A 185 -7.79 0.69 1.58
N ASN A 186 -8.68 0.71 0.60
CA ASN A 186 -9.85 -0.16 0.45
C ASN A 186 -10.93 0.00 1.55
N ILE A 187 -11.04 1.17 2.15
CA ILE A 187 -11.99 1.42 3.24
C ILE A 187 -13.43 1.19 2.81
N PHE A 188 -13.79 1.56 1.57
CA PHE A 188 -15.15 1.38 1.06
C PHE A 188 -15.42 -0.06 0.64
N THR A 189 -14.45 -0.73 0.01
CA THR A 189 -14.57 -2.10 -0.47
C THR A 189 -14.68 -3.10 0.68
N PHE A 190 -13.89 -2.92 1.74
CA PHE A 190 -13.85 -3.81 2.89
C PHE A 190 -14.41 -3.15 4.17
N ARG A 191 -15.40 -2.27 4.04
CA ARG A 191 -15.97 -1.47 5.14
C ARG A 191 -16.26 -2.27 6.41
N LYS A 192 -16.82 -3.48 6.30
CA LYS A 192 -17.15 -4.30 7.46
C LYS A 192 -15.89 -4.83 8.18
N ALA A 193 -14.90 -5.29 7.43
CA ALA A 193 -13.65 -5.81 7.97
C ALA A 193 -12.79 -4.69 8.56
N LEU A 194 -12.73 -3.53 7.90
CA LEU A 194 -11.91 -2.38 8.31
C LEU A 194 -12.60 -1.45 9.31
N ARG A 195 -13.88 -1.69 9.65
CA ARG A 195 -14.59 -0.85 10.63
C ARG A 195 -13.84 -0.71 11.97
N PRO A 196 -13.29 -1.79 12.58
CA PRO A 196 -12.54 -1.65 13.83
C PRO A 196 -11.30 -0.77 13.69
N TYR A 197 -10.60 -0.84 12.55
CA TYR A 197 -9.46 0.03 12.24
C TYR A 197 -9.89 1.50 12.14
N VAL A 198 -10.94 1.79 11.36
CA VAL A 198 -11.44 3.16 11.18
C VAL A 198 -11.93 3.74 12.52
N GLU A 199 -12.68 2.97 13.31
CA GLU A 199 -13.13 3.37 14.65
C GLU A 199 -11.94 3.68 15.57
N TYR A 200 -10.87 2.86 15.54
CA TYR A 200 -9.63 3.10 16.27
C TYR A 200 -8.95 4.42 15.87
N MET A 201 -8.83 4.67 14.55
CA MET A 201 -8.15 5.87 14.02
C MET A 201 -8.96 7.15 14.28
N GLN A 202 -10.28 7.09 14.20
CA GLN A 202 -11.18 8.25 14.34
C GLN A 202 -11.63 8.52 15.79
N SER A 203 -11.29 7.65 16.75
CA SER A 203 -11.72 7.79 18.15
C SER A 203 -11.20 9.04 18.83
N GLY A 204 -10.05 9.57 18.40
CA GLY A 204 -9.32 10.64 19.09
C GLY A 204 -8.56 10.20 20.35
N GLU A 205 -8.64 8.91 20.73
CA GLU A 205 -8.05 8.39 21.95
C GLU A 205 -6.68 7.74 21.75
N ASN A 206 -6.34 7.40 20.49
CA ASN A 206 -5.16 6.62 20.14
C ASN A 206 -4.00 7.45 19.58
N GLY A 207 -4.04 8.77 19.74
CA GLY A 207 -2.99 9.67 19.28
C GLY A 207 -3.08 9.98 17.77
N PHE A 208 -4.24 9.77 17.13
CA PHE A 208 -4.45 10.08 15.72
C PHE A 208 -5.57 11.09 15.52
N SER A 209 -5.41 11.92 14.48
CA SER A 209 -6.49 12.68 13.86
C SER A 209 -6.70 12.12 12.47
N SER A 210 -7.93 11.68 12.16
CA SER A 210 -8.21 10.86 11.00
C SER A 210 -9.46 11.26 10.27
N THR A 211 -9.49 11.02 8.95
CA THR A 211 -10.65 11.21 8.08
C THR A 211 -10.61 10.24 6.90
N THR A 212 -11.78 9.79 6.47
CA THR A 212 -11.90 8.96 5.27
C THR A 212 -12.02 9.85 4.03
N LEU A 213 -11.15 9.64 3.05
CA LEU A 213 -11.14 10.33 1.76
C LEU A 213 -11.80 9.48 0.68
N ASP A 214 -12.65 10.11 -0.14
CA ASP A 214 -13.30 9.48 -1.30
C ASP A 214 -12.37 9.54 -2.53
N ILE A 215 -11.31 8.74 -2.49
CA ILE A 215 -10.34 8.57 -3.57
C ILE A 215 -10.20 7.08 -3.84
N GLY A 216 -10.49 6.64 -5.08
CA GLY A 216 -10.45 5.22 -5.45
C GLY A 216 -11.38 4.38 -4.61
N GLU A 217 -10.84 3.34 -3.96
CA GLU A 217 -11.60 2.44 -3.06
C GLU A 217 -11.71 2.97 -1.61
N GLY A 218 -11.36 4.24 -1.40
CA GLY A 218 -11.40 4.97 -0.13
C GLY A 218 -10.11 4.85 0.67
N PHE A 219 -9.50 5.98 1.01
CA PHE A 219 -8.38 6.06 1.95
C PHE A 219 -8.83 6.54 3.33
N GLU A 220 -8.42 5.86 4.41
CA GLU A 220 -8.36 6.47 5.73
C GLU A 220 -7.03 7.22 5.85
N TYR A 221 -7.11 8.54 5.93
CA TYR A 221 -5.96 9.44 6.03
C TYR A 221 -5.83 9.92 7.47
N SER A 222 -4.71 9.62 8.11
CA SER A 222 -4.51 9.88 9.53
C SER A 222 -3.18 10.56 9.78
N VAL A 223 -3.18 11.53 10.70
CA VAL A 223 -1.97 12.18 11.22
C VAL A 223 -1.74 11.69 12.64
N TYR A 224 -0.53 11.23 12.95
CA TYR A 224 -0.14 10.90 14.31
C TYR A 224 0.19 12.18 15.09
N LEU A 225 -0.39 12.32 16.27
CA LEU A 225 -0.26 13.51 17.13
C LEU A 225 0.73 13.33 18.29
N GLY A 226 1.07 12.08 18.60
CA GLY A 226 1.92 11.71 19.72
C GLY A 226 1.17 11.01 20.83
#